data_8d7dd076f125a649a9b3162acb4b7fcf
#
_entry.id   8d7dd076f125a649a9b3162acb4b7fcf
#
_cell.length_a   1.000
_cell.length_b   1.000
_cell.length_c   1.000
_cell.angle_alpha   90.00
_cell.angle_beta   90.00
_cell.angle_gamma   90.00
#
_symmetry.space_group_name_H-M   'P 1'
#
loop_
_entity.id
_entity.type
_entity.pdbx_description
1 polymer ?
#
loop_
_entity_poly.entity_id
_entity_poly.type
_entity_poly.pdbx_seq_one_letter_code
_entity_poly.pdbx_strand_id
1 'polypeptide(L)'
;MKHFAQKYGLFSFSVLNFKNENVVVIFGKKNRFLNSQNLMFFLKKTNSNTLFISNLIIVNKVLKKKSFSLINISFKYCFRFIFVKINSLNYTMSKSKLEYIWLDGYYPTQNMRSKTKVENDFSGKLEDCPIWSFDGSSTKQASGDSSDCLLKPVAIYPDPARRDGYLVMTEVLNADGTPHESNGRATIEDEDNDFWFGFEQEYFIMDTKTQLPLGFPIGGYPAPQGMYYCSVGGKNTHGRELVEKHADLCIDAGLNFEGINQEVASGQWEFQLFAKGAKKAGDEIWVARYLLDRLTEQYGYYIEYHPKPLGKDMDWNGSGMHANFSNTVLRTCGSKETYEKICEAFRPVVQEHIDVYGEFNDQRLTGDHETAAITDFSYGVSDRGASIRIPIITVEKGWKGWLEDRRPASNGDPYKIAGRIIKTVKSADIK
;
A
#
# COMPACT_ATOMS: atom_id res chain seq x y z
N MET A 1 -23.26 -17.67 18.09
CA MET A 1 -22.70 -18.96 17.64
C MET A 1 -21.38 -19.33 18.31
N LYS A 2 -20.39 -18.44 18.42
CA LYS A 2 -19.11 -18.72 19.16
C LYS A 2 -19.35 -19.21 20.61
N HIS A 3 -20.27 -18.57 21.35
CA HIS A 3 -20.61 -18.95 22.72
C HIS A 3 -21.29 -20.34 22.83
N PHE A 4 -22.05 -20.71 21.82
CA PHE A 4 -22.70 -22.04 21.74
C PHE A 4 -21.66 -23.13 21.45
N ALA A 5 -20.71 -22.85 20.54
CA ALA A 5 -19.63 -23.77 20.23
C ALA A 5 -18.73 -24.06 21.44
N GLN A 6 -18.41 -23.01 22.20
CA GLN A 6 -17.59 -23.12 23.42
C GLN A 6 -18.26 -23.95 24.52
N LYS A 7 -19.60 -23.80 24.67
CA LYS A 7 -20.38 -24.54 25.66
C LYS A 7 -20.55 -26.04 25.36
N TYR A 8 -20.45 -26.40 24.05
CA TYR A 8 -20.65 -27.79 23.59
C TYR A 8 -19.41 -28.44 22.98
N GLY A 9 -18.23 -27.79 23.08
CA GLY A 9 -16.95 -28.34 22.62
C GLY A 9 -16.85 -28.52 21.10
N LEU A 10 -17.48 -27.61 20.32
CA LEU A 10 -17.47 -27.62 18.86
C LEU A 10 -16.34 -26.72 18.34
N PHE A 11 -15.51 -27.23 17.44
CA PHE A 11 -14.22 -26.58 17.08
C PHE A 11 -14.16 -25.88 15.73
N SER A 12 -15.15 -26.01 14.85
CA SER A 12 -15.15 -25.28 13.59
C SER A 12 -16.53 -25.12 12.97
N PHE A 13 -16.72 -24.02 12.25
CA PHE A 13 -17.91 -23.73 11.45
C PHE A 13 -17.50 -23.50 10.01
N SER A 14 -18.28 -24.04 9.07
CA SER A 14 -18.18 -23.66 7.67
C SER A 14 -19.58 -23.44 7.13
N VAL A 15 -19.79 -22.30 6.48
CA VAL A 15 -21.00 -22.03 5.71
C VAL A 15 -20.71 -22.44 4.28
N LEU A 16 -21.42 -23.43 3.78
CA LEU A 16 -21.33 -23.85 2.39
C LEU A 16 -22.61 -23.47 1.68
N ASN A 17 -22.47 -22.76 0.57
CA ASN A 17 -23.60 -22.39 -0.28
C ASN A 17 -23.82 -23.52 -1.31
N PHE A 18 -24.85 -24.32 -1.13
CA PHE A 18 -25.22 -25.38 -2.07
C PHE A 18 -26.50 -24.99 -2.81
N LYS A 19 -26.42 -24.79 -4.10
CA LYS A 19 -27.58 -24.61 -5.02
C LYS A 19 -28.64 -23.64 -4.50
N ASN A 20 -28.29 -22.40 -4.16
CA ASN A 20 -29.18 -21.35 -3.67
C ASN A 20 -29.85 -21.64 -2.29
N GLU A 21 -29.41 -22.63 -1.54
CA GLU A 21 -29.82 -22.86 -0.14
C GLU A 21 -28.62 -22.60 0.79
N ASN A 22 -28.81 -21.73 1.78
CA ASN A 22 -27.82 -21.51 2.86
C ASN A 22 -27.82 -22.70 3.80
N VAL A 23 -26.84 -23.57 3.70
CA VAL A 23 -26.65 -24.73 4.58
C VAL A 23 -25.48 -24.45 5.52
N VAL A 24 -25.76 -24.44 6.83
CA VAL A 24 -24.72 -24.33 7.85
C VAL A 24 -24.27 -25.73 8.23
N VAL A 25 -22.98 -26.02 7.99
CA VAL A 25 -22.37 -27.30 8.38
C VAL A 25 -21.56 -27.08 9.64
N ILE A 26 -21.87 -27.79 10.70
CA ILE A 26 -21.20 -27.73 12.00
C ILE A 26 -20.40 -29.01 12.20
N PHE A 27 -19.08 -28.87 12.33
CA PHE A 27 -18.21 -29.98 12.67
C PHE A 27 -17.92 -30.00 14.16
N GLY A 28 -18.19 -31.13 14.82
CA GLY A 28 -17.89 -31.35 16.24
C GLY A 28 -16.94 -32.53 16.44
N LYS A 29 -15.93 -32.37 17.30
CA LYS A 29 -15.07 -33.45 17.74
C LYS A 29 -15.42 -33.80 19.19
N LYS A 30 -15.93 -34.99 19.46
CA LYS A 30 -16.29 -35.41 20.82
C LYS A 30 -15.07 -35.98 21.54
N ASN A 31 -14.74 -35.42 22.70
CA ASN A 31 -13.73 -35.97 23.60
C ASN A 31 -14.31 -37.07 24.48
N ARG A 32 -13.62 -38.20 24.53
CA ARG A 32 -13.54 -39.25 25.55
C ARG A 32 -14.42 -40.48 25.54
N PHE A 33 -15.44 -40.66 24.69
CA PHE A 33 -16.17 -41.93 24.74
C PHE A 33 -16.54 -42.63 23.42
N LEU A 34 -16.11 -42.11 22.29
CA LEU A 34 -16.25 -42.77 20.99
C LEU A 34 -15.01 -42.55 20.17
N ASN A 35 -14.29 -43.62 19.83
CA ASN A 35 -13.10 -43.58 18.99
C ASN A 35 -13.36 -42.81 17.69
N SER A 36 -12.66 -41.69 17.52
CA SER A 36 -12.39 -40.96 16.24
C SER A 36 -13.57 -40.87 15.25
N GLN A 37 -14.74 -40.45 15.65
CA GLN A 37 -15.86 -40.17 14.75
C GLN A 37 -16.09 -38.65 14.60
N ASN A 38 -16.19 -38.19 13.37
CA ASN A 38 -16.58 -36.81 13.04
C ASN A 38 -18.10 -36.78 12.87
N LEU A 39 -18.78 -35.93 13.64
CA LEU A 39 -20.21 -35.68 13.49
C LEU A 39 -20.43 -34.47 12.58
N MET A 40 -21.26 -34.64 11.56
CA MET A 40 -21.65 -33.58 10.64
C MET A 40 -23.17 -33.34 10.79
N PHE A 41 -23.56 -32.11 11.13
CA PHE A 41 -24.96 -31.70 11.25
C PHE A 41 -25.36 -30.83 10.07
N PHE A 42 -26.45 -31.14 9.43
CA PHE A 42 -27.06 -30.31 8.40
C PHE A 42 -28.23 -29.54 8.97
N LEU A 43 -28.23 -28.24 8.87
CA LEU A 43 -29.30 -27.36 9.29
C LEU A 43 -29.95 -26.73 8.06
N LYS A 44 -31.23 -26.97 7.85
CA LYS A 44 -32.00 -26.37 6.76
C LYS A 44 -32.80 -25.17 7.29
N LYS A 45 -32.71 -24.02 6.63
CA LYS A 45 -33.49 -22.81 6.94
C LYS A 45 -34.90 -22.98 6.35
N THR A 46 -35.95 -22.82 7.17
CA THR A 46 -37.33 -22.76 6.70
C THR A 46 -37.82 -21.30 6.64
N ASN A 47 -38.93 -21.06 5.93
CA ASN A 47 -39.51 -19.73 5.75
C ASN A 47 -39.96 -19.01 7.05
N SER A 48 -39.86 -19.64 8.21
CA SER A 48 -40.29 -19.12 9.51
C SER A 48 -39.16 -18.83 10.49
N ASN A 49 -37.96 -18.45 10.04
CA ASN A 49 -36.79 -18.20 10.91
C ASN A 49 -36.41 -19.32 11.88
N THR A 50 -36.87 -20.55 11.66
CA THR A 50 -36.58 -21.71 12.47
C THR A 50 -35.62 -22.64 11.76
N LEU A 51 -34.53 -23.02 12.43
CA LEU A 51 -33.55 -23.97 11.90
C LEU A 51 -33.92 -25.38 12.37
N PHE A 52 -34.15 -26.32 11.45
CA PHE A 52 -34.37 -27.73 11.74
C PHE A 52 -33.10 -28.54 11.48
N ILE A 53 -32.75 -29.45 12.38
CA ILE A 53 -31.75 -30.49 12.09
C ILE A 53 -32.42 -31.51 11.18
N SER A 54 -32.07 -31.47 9.89
CA SER A 54 -32.69 -32.36 8.90
C SER A 54 -32.05 -33.75 8.85
N ASN A 55 -30.75 -33.84 9.11
CA ASN A 55 -30.02 -35.10 9.09
C ASN A 55 -28.78 -35.07 9.99
N LEU A 56 -28.52 -36.17 10.66
CA LEU A 56 -27.27 -36.48 11.35
C LEU A 56 -26.51 -37.52 10.52
N ILE A 57 -25.36 -37.16 10.00
CA ILE A 57 -24.49 -38.10 9.29
C ILE A 57 -23.28 -38.41 10.17
N ILE A 58 -23.10 -39.68 10.50
CA ILE A 58 -21.92 -40.17 11.20
C ILE A 58 -20.95 -40.71 10.17
N VAL A 59 -19.79 -40.03 10.04
CA VAL A 59 -18.75 -40.46 9.12
C VAL A 59 -17.72 -41.30 9.87
N ASN A 60 -17.75 -42.59 9.65
CA ASN A 60 -16.73 -43.51 10.15
C ASN A 60 -15.51 -43.51 9.25
N LYS A 61 -14.34 -43.12 9.77
CA LYS A 61 -13.08 -43.23 9.08
C LYS A 61 -12.52 -44.64 9.28
N VAL A 62 -12.87 -45.57 8.39
CA VAL A 62 -12.19 -46.86 8.32
C VAL A 62 -10.89 -46.65 7.57
N LEU A 63 -9.77 -46.90 8.26
CA LEU A 63 -8.44 -46.90 7.66
C LEU A 63 -8.33 -48.09 6.70
N LYS A 64 -7.97 -47.77 5.43
CA LYS A 64 -7.62 -48.69 4.35
C LYS A 64 -8.77 -49.44 3.65
N LYS A 65 -9.39 -48.83 2.69
CA LYS A 65 -9.71 -49.18 1.31
C LYS A 65 -10.94 -48.42 0.80
N LYS A 66 -10.84 -48.00 -0.46
CA LYS A 66 -11.84 -47.25 -1.22
C LYS A 66 -13.27 -47.80 -1.06
N SER A 67 -14.07 -47.25 -0.13
CA SER A 67 -15.52 -47.21 -0.23
C SER A 67 -16.10 -46.36 0.91
N PHE A 68 -16.86 -45.35 0.54
CA PHE A 68 -17.67 -44.56 1.46
C PHE A 68 -19.00 -45.32 1.64
N SER A 69 -19.30 -45.81 2.84
CA SER A 69 -20.66 -46.26 3.18
C SER A 69 -21.37 -45.18 3.98
N LEU A 70 -22.43 -44.65 3.41
CA LEU A 70 -23.39 -43.76 4.08
C LEU A 70 -24.39 -44.62 4.85
N ILE A 71 -24.36 -44.57 6.16
CA ILE A 71 -25.40 -45.20 6.99
C ILE A 71 -26.43 -44.12 7.36
N ASN A 72 -27.59 -44.19 6.74
CA ASN A 72 -28.73 -43.36 7.08
C ASN A 72 -29.45 -43.98 8.28
N ILE A 73 -29.35 -43.38 9.47
CA ILE A 73 -30.11 -43.83 10.65
C ILE A 73 -31.28 -42.88 10.84
N SER A 74 -32.45 -43.35 10.50
CA SER A 74 -33.71 -42.67 10.82
C SER A 74 -34.07 -42.93 12.28
N PHE A 75 -33.89 -41.94 13.15
CA PHE A 75 -34.32 -42.05 14.57
C PHE A 75 -35.76 -41.59 14.72
N LYS A 76 -36.66 -42.56 14.89
CA LYS A 76 -38.01 -42.37 15.41
C LYS A 76 -37.99 -42.44 16.94
N TYR A 77 -37.42 -41.48 17.66
CA TYR A 77 -37.66 -41.33 19.11
C TYR A 77 -37.31 -39.90 19.56
N CYS A 78 -38.32 -39.28 20.13
CA CYS A 78 -38.40 -38.19 21.08
C CYS A 78 -37.10 -37.40 21.34
N PHE A 79 -36.82 -36.44 20.50
CA PHE A 79 -35.95 -35.35 20.90
C PHE A 79 -36.80 -34.20 21.43
N ARG A 80 -36.54 -33.79 22.68
CA ARG A 80 -36.97 -32.49 23.19
C ARG A 80 -36.46 -31.44 22.22
N PHE A 81 -37.36 -30.76 21.51
CA PHE A 81 -37.03 -29.69 20.60
C PHE A 81 -36.26 -28.59 21.35
N ILE A 82 -35.00 -28.44 21.06
CA ILE A 82 -34.29 -27.25 21.44
C ILE A 82 -34.71 -26.17 20.42
N PHE A 83 -35.76 -25.43 20.77
CA PHE A 83 -36.09 -24.21 20.08
C PHE A 83 -34.99 -23.20 20.38
N VAL A 84 -33.99 -23.07 19.51
CA VAL A 84 -33.21 -21.87 19.45
C VAL A 84 -34.13 -20.83 18.80
N LYS A 85 -34.87 -20.10 19.62
CA LYS A 85 -35.50 -18.85 19.19
C LYS A 85 -34.33 -17.97 18.74
N ILE A 86 -34.03 -17.94 17.43
CA ILE A 86 -33.26 -16.89 16.87
C ILE A 86 -34.20 -15.69 17.05
N ASN A 87 -34.06 -15.01 18.20
CA ASN A 87 -34.56 -13.66 18.30
C ASN A 87 -34.11 -13.01 17.00
N SER A 88 -35.05 -12.38 16.29
CA SER A 88 -34.77 -11.62 15.08
C SER A 88 -33.33 -11.16 15.19
N LEU A 89 -32.43 -11.68 14.35
CA LEU A 89 -31.15 -11.05 14.16
C LEU A 89 -31.57 -9.61 13.91
N ASN A 90 -31.48 -8.77 14.93
CA ASN A 90 -31.44 -7.37 14.71
C ASN A 90 -30.30 -7.26 13.72
N TYR A 91 -30.62 -7.09 12.47
CA TYR A 91 -29.69 -6.76 11.43
C TYR A 91 -29.17 -5.39 11.87
N THR A 92 -28.16 -5.41 12.74
CA THR A 92 -27.45 -4.21 13.08
C THR A 92 -26.68 -3.91 11.80
N MET A 93 -27.16 -2.91 11.07
CA MET A 93 -26.47 -2.39 9.89
C MET A 93 -24.99 -2.26 10.26
N SER A 94 -24.14 -2.99 9.57
CA SER A 94 -22.70 -2.87 9.78
C SER A 94 -22.29 -1.49 9.27
N LYS A 95 -21.52 -0.77 10.07
CA LYS A 95 -21.00 0.54 9.66
C LYS A 95 -19.53 0.40 9.36
N SER A 96 -19.14 0.82 8.17
CA SER A 96 -17.76 0.89 7.73
C SER A 96 -17.29 2.33 7.66
N LYS A 97 -16.02 2.56 7.98
CA LYS A 97 -15.36 3.86 7.88
C LYS A 97 -14.52 3.86 6.62
N LEU A 98 -14.83 4.72 5.68
CA LEU A 98 -14.09 4.93 4.45
C LEU A 98 -13.28 6.22 4.61
N GLU A 99 -11.98 6.09 4.74
CA GLU A 99 -11.06 7.23 4.82
C GLU A 99 -10.63 7.63 3.43
N TYR A 100 -11.21 8.69 2.92
CA TYR A 100 -10.87 9.28 1.63
C TYR A 100 -9.60 10.08 1.76
N ILE A 101 -8.58 9.72 1.00
CA ILE A 101 -7.26 10.34 0.98
C ILE A 101 -7.07 11.02 -0.36
N TRP A 102 -6.65 12.29 -0.37
CA TRP A 102 -6.36 13.05 -1.59
C TRP A 102 -5.19 14.00 -1.39
N LEU A 103 -4.70 14.56 -2.49
CA LEU A 103 -3.64 15.56 -2.50
C LEU A 103 -4.25 16.94 -2.74
N ASP A 104 -3.80 17.93 -1.97
CA ASP A 104 -4.27 19.30 -2.10
C ASP A 104 -3.63 20.06 -3.28
N GLY A 105 -3.96 21.34 -3.44
CA GLY A 105 -3.43 22.21 -4.47
C GLY A 105 -2.33 23.15 -3.98
N TYR A 106 -1.73 22.89 -2.82
CA TYR A 106 -0.64 23.73 -2.33
C TYR A 106 0.61 23.55 -3.17
N TYR A 107 1.33 24.64 -3.36
CA TYR A 107 2.59 24.72 -4.06
C TYR A 107 3.69 25.19 -3.09
N PRO A 108 4.93 24.76 -3.18
CA PRO A 108 5.48 23.88 -4.23
C PRO A 108 5.20 22.38 -4.02
N THR A 109 4.92 21.95 -2.81
CA THR A 109 4.66 20.55 -2.46
C THR A 109 3.22 20.35 -2.01
N GLN A 110 2.53 19.37 -2.59
CA GLN A 110 1.19 19.00 -2.19
C GLN A 110 1.20 18.28 -0.85
N ASN A 111 0.18 18.55 -0.02
CA ASN A 111 -0.03 17.84 1.23
C ASN A 111 -1.15 16.80 1.08
N MET A 112 -1.01 15.71 1.81
CA MET A 112 -2.12 14.75 1.96
C MET A 112 -3.25 15.34 2.81
N ARG A 113 -4.46 15.10 2.37
CA ARG A 113 -5.69 15.42 3.10
C ARG A 113 -6.51 14.17 3.27
N SER A 114 -7.28 14.11 4.34
CA SER A 114 -8.22 13.00 4.49
C SER A 114 -9.50 13.41 5.19
N LYS A 115 -10.56 12.65 4.93
CA LYS A 115 -11.82 12.71 5.66
C LYS A 115 -12.53 11.37 5.68
N THR A 116 -13.19 11.05 6.78
CA THR A 116 -13.89 9.78 6.96
C THR A 116 -15.35 9.86 6.57
N LYS A 117 -15.80 9.00 5.67
CA LYS A 117 -17.20 8.72 5.38
C LYS A 117 -17.64 7.46 6.13
N VAL A 118 -18.88 7.46 6.65
CA VAL A 118 -19.46 6.26 7.28
C VAL A 118 -20.54 5.70 6.36
N GLU A 119 -20.33 4.47 5.89
CA GLU A 119 -21.28 3.77 5.03
C GLU A 119 -21.91 2.58 5.76
N ASN A 120 -23.19 2.32 5.44
CA ASN A 120 -23.92 1.19 5.98
C ASN A 120 -23.79 -0.01 5.04
N ASP A 121 -23.53 -1.19 5.61
CA ASP A 121 -23.47 -2.47 4.88
C ASP A 121 -22.54 -2.43 3.65
N PHE A 122 -21.43 -1.71 3.78
CA PHE A 122 -20.44 -1.55 2.73
C PHE A 122 -19.81 -2.89 2.33
N SER A 123 -19.71 -3.15 1.04
CA SER A 123 -19.24 -4.43 0.50
C SER A 123 -17.73 -4.67 0.63
N GLY A 124 -16.95 -3.61 0.86
CA GLY A 124 -15.49 -3.64 0.83
C GLY A 124 -14.90 -3.50 -0.58
N LYS A 125 -15.70 -3.13 -1.60
CA LYS A 125 -15.23 -3.05 -2.97
C LYS A 125 -15.13 -1.62 -3.46
N LEU A 126 -14.18 -1.37 -4.37
CA LEU A 126 -13.93 -0.06 -4.94
C LEU A 126 -15.14 0.50 -5.70
N GLU A 127 -15.82 -0.34 -6.47
CA GLU A 127 -17.00 0.05 -7.27
C GLU A 127 -18.18 0.54 -6.43
N ASP A 128 -18.23 0.17 -5.15
CA ASP A 128 -19.27 0.59 -4.22
C ASP A 128 -18.85 1.81 -3.38
N CYS A 129 -17.64 2.34 -3.57
CA CYS A 129 -17.22 3.59 -2.94
C CYS A 129 -17.89 4.78 -3.63
N PRO A 130 -18.70 5.59 -2.91
CA PRO A 130 -19.34 6.75 -3.54
C PRO A 130 -18.33 7.86 -3.89
N ILE A 131 -18.55 8.58 -4.99
CA ILE A 131 -17.90 9.87 -5.23
C ILE A 131 -18.36 10.84 -4.14
N TRP A 132 -17.43 11.64 -3.61
CA TRP A 132 -17.74 12.55 -2.53
C TRP A 132 -17.20 13.95 -2.82
N SER A 133 -18.01 14.99 -2.57
CA SER A 133 -17.57 16.38 -2.73
C SER A 133 -16.82 16.89 -1.50
N PHE A 134 -15.99 17.91 -1.71
CA PHE A 134 -15.31 18.65 -0.65
C PHE A 134 -15.12 20.11 -1.04
N ASP A 135 -14.84 20.96 -0.05
CA ASP A 135 -14.54 22.37 -0.25
C ASP A 135 -13.10 22.56 -0.73
N GLY A 136 -12.93 22.70 -2.05
CA GLY A 136 -11.64 22.93 -2.68
C GLY A 136 -11.00 24.26 -2.33
N SER A 137 -11.77 25.26 -1.86
CA SER A 137 -11.23 26.56 -1.46
C SER A 137 -10.33 26.44 -0.22
N SER A 138 -10.63 25.49 0.67
CA SER A 138 -9.83 25.21 1.87
C SER A 138 -8.54 24.44 1.57
N THR A 139 -8.38 23.93 0.34
CA THR A 139 -7.21 23.12 -0.08
C THR A 139 -6.48 23.71 -1.29
N LYS A 140 -6.73 24.97 -1.63
CA LYS A 140 -6.13 25.65 -2.82
C LYS A 140 -6.49 24.98 -4.15
N GLN A 141 -7.68 24.40 -4.26
CA GLN A 141 -8.15 23.69 -5.46
C GLN A 141 -9.40 24.32 -6.09
N ALA A 142 -9.95 25.34 -5.49
CA ALA A 142 -11.09 26.08 -6.04
C ALA A 142 -11.14 27.51 -5.49
N SER A 143 -11.96 28.37 -6.11
CA SER A 143 -12.31 29.69 -5.58
C SER A 143 -13.46 29.56 -4.58
N GLY A 144 -13.60 30.56 -3.67
CA GLY A 144 -14.64 30.52 -2.64
C GLY A 144 -16.07 30.67 -3.17
N ASP A 145 -16.25 31.22 -4.36
CA ASP A 145 -17.54 31.42 -5.04
C ASP A 145 -17.96 30.20 -5.89
N SER A 146 -17.03 29.23 -6.12
CA SER A 146 -17.27 27.97 -6.80
C SER A 146 -16.38 26.89 -6.18
N SER A 147 -16.65 26.51 -4.92
CA SER A 147 -15.69 25.79 -4.09
C SER A 147 -15.76 24.27 -4.21
N ASP A 148 -16.76 23.70 -4.86
CA ASP A 148 -16.94 22.26 -4.91
C ASP A 148 -15.94 21.55 -5.84
N CYS A 149 -15.18 20.63 -5.25
CA CYS A 149 -14.40 19.62 -5.97
C CYS A 149 -14.90 18.21 -5.62
N LEU A 150 -14.54 17.23 -6.44
CA LEU A 150 -14.97 15.85 -6.26
C LEU A 150 -13.77 14.96 -5.95
N LEU A 151 -13.98 14.00 -5.03
CA LEU A 151 -13.09 12.90 -4.74
C LEU A 151 -13.63 11.64 -5.42
N LYS A 152 -12.94 11.19 -6.45
CA LYS A 152 -13.28 9.95 -7.16
C LYS A 152 -12.40 8.81 -6.65
N PRO A 153 -12.98 7.77 -6.01
CA PRO A 153 -12.22 6.59 -5.56
C PRO A 153 -11.48 5.90 -6.71
N VAL A 154 -10.20 5.58 -6.51
CA VAL A 154 -9.34 4.93 -7.50
C VAL A 154 -8.65 3.68 -6.98
N ALA A 155 -8.48 3.55 -5.66
CA ALA A 155 -7.99 2.35 -5.00
C ALA A 155 -8.59 2.23 -3.60
N ILE A 156 -8.70 1.01 -3.10
CA ILE A 156 -9.21 0.71 -1.76
C ILE A 156 -8.34 -0.34 -1.08
N TYR A 157 -8.07 -0.12 0.20
CA TYR A 157 -7.28 -1.01 1.04
C TYR A 157 -7.96 -1.19 2.39
N PRO A 158 -7.84 -2.35 3.08
CA PRO A 158 -8.19 -2.46 4.48
C PRO A 158 -7.44 -1.41 5.30
N ASP A 159 -8.08 -0.81 6.30
CA ASP A 159 -7.41 0.06 7.26
C ASP A 159 -6.96 -0.76 8.48
N PRO A 160 -5.68 -1.07 8.63
CA PRO A 160 -5.19 -1.91 9.72
C PRO A 160 -5.25 -1.22 11.07
N ALA A 161 -5.32 0.11 11.09
CA ALA A 161 -5.37 0.89 12.32
C ALA A 161 -6.79 1.04 12.89
N ARG A 162 -7.84 0.78 12.09
CA ARG A 162 -9.22 1.01 12.51
C ARG A 162 -10.14 -0.16 12.17
N ARG A 163 -10.86 -0.63 13.17
CA ARG A 163 -11.87 -1.66 12.99
C ARG A 163 -12.94 -1.24 11.98
N ASP A 164 -13.31 -2.15 11.07
CA ASP A 164 -14.31 -1.93 10.01
C ASP A 164 -13.96 -0.68 9.16
N GLY A 165 -12.66 -0.43 8.94
CA GLY A 165 -12.09 0.69 8.20
C GLY A 165 -11.52 0.29 6.84
N TYR A 166 -11.56 1.25 5.93
CA TYR A 166 -10.94 1.16 4.62
C TYR A 166 -10.22 2.48 4.29
N LEU A 167 -9.05 2.39 3.71
CA LEU A 167 -8.32 3.51 3.11
C LEU A 167 -8.73 3.60 1.66
N VAL A 168 -9.25 4.74 1.24
CA VAL A 168 -9.75 4.97 -0.12
C VAL A 168 -8.91 6.07 -0.75
N MET A 169 -7.97 5.67 -1.61
CA MET A 169 -7.21 6.63 -2.41
C MET A 169 -8.10 7.23 -3.47
N THR A 170 -8.03 8.56 -3.64
CA THR A 170 -8.90 9.29 -4.56
C THR A 170 -8.12 10.20 -5.47
N GLU A 171 -8.63 10.42 -6.67
CA GLU A 171 -8.22 11.50 -7.55
C GLU A 171 -9.19 12.69 -7.43
N VAL A 172 -8.63 13.90 -7.54
CA VAL A 172 -9.42 15.13 -7.48
C VAL A 172 -9.94 15.49 -8.88
N LEU A 173 -11.25 15.76 -8.95
CA LEU A 173 -11.91 16.24 -10.14
C LEU A 173 -12.54 17.61 -9.88
N ASN A 174 -12.67 18.40 -10.94
CA ASN A 174 -13.52 19.59 -10.96
C ASN A 174 -15.00 19.20 -10.76
N ALA A 175 -15.85 20.17 -10.47
CA ALA A 175 -17.29 19.96 -10.28
C ALA A 175 -17.97 19.34 -11.51
N ASP A 176 -17.44 19.58 -12.72
CA ASP A 176 -17.92 19.01 -13.98
C ASP A 176 -17.42 17.59 -14.27
N GLY A 177 -16.59 17.02 -13.37
CA GLY A 177 -16.05 15.68 -13.49
C GLY A 177 -14.75 15.57 -14.30
N THR A 178 -14.21 16.68 -14.80
CA THR A 178 -12.88 16.69 -15.46
C THR A 178 -11.76 16.60 -14.44
N PRO A 179 -10.59 16.01 -14.76
CA PRO A 179 -9.45 16.01 -13.85
C PRO A 179 -9.06 17.43 -13.43
N HIS A 180 -8.88 17.63 -12.13
CA HIS A 180 -8.38 18.90 -11.60
C HIS A 180 -6.89 19.07 -11.97
N GLU A 181 -6.40 20.30 -12.14
CA GLU A 181 -5.00 20.59 -12.50
C GLU A 181 -3.98 20.02 -11.50
N SER A 182 -4.35 19.91 -10.22
CA SER A 182 -3.53 19.30 -9.19
C SER A 182 -3.49 17.75 -9.22
N ASN A 183 -4.28 17.12 -10.10
CA ASN A 183 -4.40 15.67 -10.19
C ASN A 183 -3.20 15.05 -10.93
N GLY A 184 -2.11 14.76 -10.21
CA GLY A 184 -0.91 14.12 -10.76
C GLY A 184 -1.20 12.73 -11.37
N ARG A 185 -2.17 11.99 -10.84
CA ARG A 185 -2.52 10.65 -11.32
C ARG A 185 -3.03 10.66 -12.77
N ALA A 186 -3.69 11.73 -13.18
CA ALA A 186 -4.19 11.91 -14.55
C ALA A 186 -3.07 12.12 -15.59
N THR A 187 -1.84 12.41 -15.15
CA THR A 187 -0.69 12.57 -16.06
C THR A 187 -0.12 11.24 -16.57
N ILE A 188 -0.56 10.11 -16.02
CA ILE A 188 -0.05 8.78 -16.38
C ILE A 188 -0.79 8.24 -17.59
N GLU A 189 -0.07 8.13 -18.70
CA GLU A 189 -0.51 7.54 -19.97
C GLU A 189 0.03 6.10 -20.11
N ASP A 190 -0.56 5.16 -19.39
CA ASP A 190 -0.19 3.73 -19.37
C ASP A 190 -1.47 2.87 -19.29
N GLU A 191 -2.25 2.88 -20.38
CA GLU A 191 -3.56 2.23 -20.46
C GLU A 191 -3.45 0.71 -20.29
N ASP A 192 -2.36 0.11 -20.79
CA ASP A 192 -2.12 -1.33 -20.76
C ASP A 192 -1.46 -1.81 -19.45
N ASN A 193 -1.15 -0.90 -18.54
CA ASN A 193 -0.33 -1.16 -17.34
C ASN A 193 0.98 -1.91 -17.64
N ASP A 194 1.59 -1.61 -18.79
CA ASP A 194 2.86 -2.22 -19.21
C ASP A 194 4.03 -1.81 -18.31
N PHE A 195 3.99 -0.59 -17.78
CA PHE A 195 5.03 -0.09 -16.91
C PHE A 195 4.89 -0.60 -15.49
N TRP A 196 5.99 -1.15 -14.96
CA TRP A 196 6.14 -1.53 -13.56
C TRP A 196 7.05 -0.53 -12.87
N PHE A 197 6.69 -0.13 -11.66
CA PHE A 197 7.48 0.79 -10.86
C PHE A 197 7.79 0.22 -9.48
N GLY A 198 9.04 0.42 -9.06
CA GLY A 198 9.49 0.28 -7.67
C GLY A 198 10.01 1.62 -7.18
N PHE A 199 9.49 2.10 -6.06
CA PHE A 199 9.96 3.33 -5.43
C PHE A 199 10.69 3.01 -4.15
N GLU A 200 11.84 3.68 -3.95
CA GLU A 200 12.66 3.66 -2.74
C GLU A 200 12.46 5.01 -2.05
N GLN A 201 11.54 5.06 -1.09
CA GLN A 201 11.16 6.30 -0.42
C GLN A 201 12.00 6.53 0.81
N GLU A 202 12.91 7.48 0.73
CA GLU A 202 13.65 7.98 1.89
C GLU A 202 12.87 9.07 2.62
N TYR A 203 13.11 9.21 3.93
CA TYR A 203 12.50 10.22 4.80
C TYR A 203 13.25 10.35 6.11
N PHE A 204 13.06 11.49 6.80
CA PHE A 204 13.55 11.67 8.16
C PHE A 204 12.41 11.61 9.17
N ILE A 205 12.67 10.96 10.31
CA ILE A 205 11.77 11.01 11.48
C ILE A 205 12.25 12.16 12.36
N MET A 206 11.42 13.18 12.50
CA MET A 206 11.70 14.41 13.22
C MET A 206 10.99 14.41 14.57
N ASP A 207 11.67 14.86 15.61
CA ASP A 207 11.08 15.09 16.93
C ASP A 207 10.35 16.45 16.95
N THR A 208 9.07 16.47 17.33
CA THR A 208 8.26 17.70 17.32
C THR A 208 8.72 18.76 18.30
N LYS A 209 9.47 18.39 19.36
CA LYS A 209 9.94 19.34 20.40
C LYS A 209 11.27 19.97 20.02
N THR A 210 12.20 19.17 19.51
CA THR A 210 13.53 19.63 19.14
C THR A 210 13.63 20.14 17.71
N GLN A 211 12.71 19.76 16.86
CA GLN A 211 12.73 20.01 15.41
C GLN A 211 13.99 19.44 14.73
N LEU A 212 14.55 18.37 15.30
CA LEU A 212 15.73 17.68 14.81
C LEU A 212 15.39 16.21 14.48
N PRO A 213 16.13 15.58 13.56
CA PRO A 213 16.00 14.15 13.34
C PRO A 213 16.26 13.34 14.60
N LEU A 214 15.61 12.19 14.71
CA LEU A 214 15.83 11.29 15.85
C LEU A 214 17.32 10.90 15.95
N GLY A 215 17.81 10.87 17.18
CA GLY A 215 19.21 10.55 17.49
C GLY A 215 20.19 11.72 17.34
N PHE A 216 19.72 12.90 16.94
CA PHE A 216 20.54 14.10 16.99
C PHE A 216 20.78 14.52 18.43
N PRO A 217 22.05 14.76 18.83
CA PRO A 217 22.35 15.23 20.18
C PRO A 217 21.89 16.67 20.37
N ILE A 218 21.26 16.96 21.50
CA ILE A 218 20.87 18.31 21.87
C ILE A 218 22.13 19.16 22.05
N GLY A 219 22.27 20.25 21.25
CA GLY A 219 23.41 21.16 21.31
C GLY A 219 24.71 20.61 20.74
N GLY A 220 24.66 19.53 19.97
CA GLY A 220 25.83 18.93 19.31
C GLY A 220 25.51 18.48 17.89
N TYR A 221 26.51 17.88 17.25
CA TYR A 221 26.39 17.27 15.93
C TYR A 221 26.39 15.74 16.05
N PRO A 222 25.62 15.02 15.22
CA PRO A 222 25.71 13.57 15.15
C PRO A 222 27.06 13.15 14.56
N ALA A 223 27.34 11.85 14.60
CA ALA A 223 28.43 11.29 13.84
C ALA A 223 28.25 11.55 12.32
N PRO A 224 29.33 11.58 11.54
CA PRO A 224 29.24 11.68 10.09
C PRO A 224 28.32 10.60 9.50
N GLN A 225 27.77 10.88 8.32
CA GLN A 225 26.95 9.92 7.60
C GLN A 225 27.68 8.57 7.37
N GLY A 226 26.90 7.53 7.10
CA GLY A 226 27.41 6.17 6.87
C GLY A 226 27.41 5.27 8.09
N MET A 227 27.61 5.79 9.30
CA MET A 227 27.57 4.98 10.53
C MET A 227 26.16 4.43 10.84
N TYR A 228 25.15 5.02 10.27
CA TYR A 228 23.74 4.71 10.51
C TYR A 228 23.18 3.74 9.48
N TYR A 229 23.79 3.66 8.30
CA TYR A 229 23.31 2.82 7.21
C TYR A 229 23.20 1.34 7.62
N CYS A 230 21.97 0.81 7.57
CA CYS A 230 21.65 -0.56 7.98
C CYS A 230 22.17 -0.94 9.38
N SER A 231 22.31 0.04 10.30
CA SER A 231 22.93 -0.18 11.59
C SER A 231 22.04 -1.00 12.54
N VAL A 232 22.68 -1.56 13.57
CA VAL A 232 22.05 -2.35 14.62
C VAL A 232 22.46 -1.83 15.99
N GLY A 233 21.51 -1.81 16.92
CA GLY A 233 21.75 -1.42 18.31
C GLY A 233 21.47 0.05 18.58
N GLY A 234 21.09 0.35 19.83
CA GLY A 234 20.56 1.65 20.24
C GLY A 234 21.52 2.84 20.18
N LYS A 235 22.80 2.62 19.86
CA LYS A 235 23.76 3.72 19.68
C LYS A 235 23.54 4.45 18.35
N ASN A 236 23.24 3.72 17.28
CA ASN A 236 23.19 4.25 15.93
C ASN A 236 21.82 4.06 15.26
N THR A 237 20.92 3.28 15.87
CA THR A 237 19.60 3.01 15.29
C THR A 237 18.54 3.80 16.06
N HIS A 238 17.89 4.74 15.36
CA HIS A 238 16.88 5.61 15.93
C HIS A 238 15.58 5.52 15.14
N GLY A 239 14.45 5.27 15.84
CA GLY A 239 13.11 5.20 15.22
C GLY A 239 12.68 3.81 14.73
N ARG A 240 13.44 2.74 14.95
CA ARG A 240 13.14 1.37 14.46
C ARG A 240 11.75 0.89 14.84
N GLU A 241 11.30 1.09 16.06
CA GLU A 241 9.97 0.66 16.51
C GLU A 241 8.85 1.25 15.63
N LEU A 242 8.93 2.55 15.32
CA LEU A 242 7.98 3.23 14.46
C LEU A 242 8.03 2.67 13.04
N VAL A 243 9.23 2.48 12.50
CA VAL A 243 9.44 2.01 11.11
C VAL A 243 8.96 0.57 10.92
N GLU A 244 9.26 -0.33 11.86
CA GLU A 244 8.76 -1.71 11.83
C GLU A 244 7.23 -1.76 11.94
N LYS A 245 6.65 -0.93 12.82
CA LYS A 245 5.19 -0.82 12.93
C LYS A 245 4.54 -0.25 11.68
N HIS A 246 5.19 0.71 11.01
CA HIS A 246 4.75 1.19 9.71
C HIS A 246 4.77 0.09 8.65
N ALA A 247 5.84 -0.71 8.59
CA ALA A 247 5.93 -1.85 7.70
C ALA A 247 4.79 -2.86 7.92
N ASP A 248 4.51 -3.20 9.20
CA ASP A 248 3.38 -4.09 9.55
C ASP A 248 2.04 -3.51 9.06
N LEU A 249 1.79 -2.21 9.26
CA LEU A 249 0.57 -1.55 8.79
C LEU A 249 0.45 -1.60 7.26
N CYS A 250 1.54 -1.37 6.53
CA CYS A 250 1.55 -1.44 5.07
C CYS A 250 1.25 -2.86 4.56
N ILE A 251 1.85 -3.87 5.20
CA ILE A 251 1.64 -5.29 4.88
C ILE A 251 0.18 -5.69 5.18
N ASP A 252 -0.34 -5.30 6.34
CA ASP A 252 -1.72 -5.60 6.76
C ASP A 252 -2.76 -4.87 5.88
N ALA A 253 -2.43 -3.70 5.35
CA ALA A 253 -3.23 -3.01 4.34
C ALA A 253 -3.19 -3.71 2.96
N GLY A 254 -2.27 -4.65 2.76
CA GLY A 254 -2.11 -5.37 1.49
C GLY A 254 -1.34 -4.61 0.43
N LEU A 255 -0.52 -3.63 0.81
CA LEU A 255 0.40 -2.95 -0.10
C LEU A 255 1.52 -3.90 -0.54
N ASN A 256 2.03 -3.71 -1.75
CA ASN A 256 3.19 -4.48 -2.23
C ASN A 256 4.50 -3.94 -1.62
N PHE A 257 4.60 -4.05 -0.32
CA PHE A 257 5.72 -3.57 0.49
C PHE A 257 6.89 -4.54 0.39
N GLU A 258 8.08 -4.06 -0.03
CA GLU A 258 9.24 -4.90 -0.34
C GLU A 258 10.30 -4.88 0.76
N GLY A 259 10.47 -3.75 1.45
CA GLY A 259 11.51 -3.66 2.47
C GLY A 259 11.61 -2.32 3.18
N ILE A 260 12.47 -2.32 4.20
CA ILE A 260 12.88 -1.14 4.97
C ILE A 260 14.37 -1.21 5.25
N ASN A 261 15.03 -0.08 5.30
CA ASN A 261 16.39 0.05 5.82
C ASN A 261 16.60 1.43 6.46
N GLN A 262 17.51 1.48 7.42
CA GLN A 262 18.01 2.75 7.92
C GLN A 262 19.01 3.31 6.92
N GLU A 263 18.91 4.60 6.67
CA GLU A 263 19.74 5.32 5.74
C GLU A 263 20.99 5.94 6.38
N VAL A 264 21.78 6.68 5.59
CA VAL A 264 23.12 7.12 5.93
C VAL A 264 23.19 8.14 7.06
N ALA A 265 22.08 8.86 7.34
CA ALA A 265 22.00 9.86 8.39
C ALA A 265 21.19 9.36 9.60
N SER A 266 21.46 9.94 10.78
CA SER A 266 20.67 9.64 11.98
C SER A 266 19.21 10.01 11.80
N GLY A 267 18.29 9.09 12.12
CA GLY A 267 16.84 9.30 11.96
C GLY A 267 16.35 9.25 10.53
N GLN A 268 17.22 8.98 9.57
CA GLN A 268 16.84 8.77 8.16
C GLN A 268 16.55 7.28 7.92
N TRP A 269 15.45 7.02 7.23
CA TRP A 269 14.98 5.70 6.88
C TRP A 269 14.47 5.66 5.45
N GLU A 270 14.36 4.46 4.91
CA GLU A 270 13.80 4.17 3.60
C GLU A 270 12.77 3.04 3.72
N PHE A 271 11.69 3.16 2.95
CA PHE A 271 10.85 2.01 2.64
C PHE A 271 10.75 1.80 1.13
N GLN A 272 10.51 0.57 0.72
CA GLN A 272 10.45 0.17 -0.68
C GLN A 272 9.10 -0.44 -1.01
N LEU A 273 8.53 0.01 -2.14
CA LEU A 273 7.27 -0.47 -2.70
C LEU A 273 7.45 -0.79 -4.18
N PHE A 274 6.85 -1.89 -4.63
CA PHE A 274 6.85 -2.29 -6.03
C PHE A 274 5.44 -2.61 -6.50
N ALA A 275 5.03 -2.09 -7.67
CA ALA A 275 3.74 -2.44 -8.26
C ALA A 275 3.83 -2.62 -9.78
N LYS A 276 3.01 -3.53 -10.27
CA LYS A 276 2.73 -3.70 -11.70
C LYS A 276 1.61 -2.72 -12.06
N GLY A 277 1.96 -1.70 -12.85
CA GLY A 277 1.11 -0.57 -13.17
C GLY A 277 1.54 0.72 -12.45
N ALA A 278 1.79 1.77 -13.22
CA ALA A 278 2.29 3.05 -12.71
C ALA A 278 1.29 3.75 -11.77
N LYS A 279 0.01 3.73 -12.12
CA LYS A 279 -1.05 4.32 -11.26
C LYS A 279 -1.12 3.60 -9.93
N LYS A 280 -1.06 2.27 -9.93
CA LYS A 280 -1.06 1.47 -8.71
C LYS A 280 0.17 1.77 -7.83
N ALA A 281 1.35 1.91 -8.42
CA ALA A 281 2.56 2.24 -7.67
C ALA A 281 2.42 3.60 -6.96
N GLY A 282 1.89 4.61 -7.65
CA GLY A 282 1.62 5.91 -7.05
C GLY A 282 0.56 5.86 -5.95
N ASP A 283 -0.54 5.14 -6.18
CA ASP A 283 -1.61 4.92 -5.18
C ASP A 283 -1.02 4.32 -3.88
N GLU A 284 -0.18 3.29 -4.00
CA GLU A 284 0.42 2.61 -2.85
C GLU A 284 1.46 3.45 -2.12
N ILE A 285 2.29 4.25 -2.81
CA ILE A 285 3.22 5.20 -2.16
C ILE A 285 2.46 6.21 -1.33
N TRP A 286 1.39 6.80 -1.86
CA TRP A 286 0.61 7.79 -1.11
C TRP A 286 -0.10 7.17 0.09
N VAL A 287 -0.62 5.94 -0.04
CA VAL A 287 -1.22 5.22 1.11
C VAL A 287 -0.16 4.86 2.15
N ALA A 288 1.04 4.44 1.73
CA ALA A 288 2.14 4.17 2.66
C ALA A 288 2.59 5.44 3.41
N ARG A 289 2.74 6.57 2.69
CA ARG A 289 3.01 7.88 3.33
C ARG A 289 1.90 8.26 4.32
N TYR A 290 0.63 8.06 3.95
CA TYR A 290 -0.51 8.32 4.85
C TYR A 290 -0.43 7.50 6.13
N LEU A 291 -0.17 6.20 6.02
CA LEU A 291 -0.03 5.32 7.18
C LEU A 291 1.15 5.74 8.08
N LEU A 292 2.26 6.15 7.48
CA LEU A 292 3.44 6.62 8.20
C LEU A 292 3.15 7.93 8.96
N ASP A 293 2.58 8.93 8.29
CA ASP A 293 2.25 10.22 8.91
C ASP A 293 1.21 10.05 10.03
N ARG A 294 0.17 9.26 9.80
CA ARG A 294 -0.84 8.93 10.82
C ARG A 294 -0.24 8.22 12.03
N LEU A 295 0.73 7.34 11.80
CA LEU A 295 1.40 6.62 12.88
C LEU A 295 2.19 7.58 13.76
N THR A 296 2.88 8.57 13.18
CA THR A 296 3.71 9.53 13.93
C THR A 296 2.91 10.40 14.92
N GLU A 297 1.61 10.64 14.67
CA GLU A 297 0.74 11.38 15.58
C GLU A 297 0.75 10.81 17.02
N GLN A 298 0.98 9.48 17.16
CA GLN A 298 0.98 8.79 18.45
C GLN A 298 2.32 8.92 19.20
N TYR A 299 3.41 9.26 18.49
CA TYR A 299 4.77 9.26 19.03
C TYR A 299 5.32 10.66 19.34
N GLY A 300 4.61 11.72 18.95
CA GLY A 300 5.11 13.09 19.03
C GLY A 300 6.27 13.33 18.05
N TYR A 301 6.21 12.65 16.91
CA TYR A 301 7.12 12.81 15.78
C TYR A 301 6.36 13.33 14.55
N TYR A 302 7.11 13.73 13.53
CA TYR A 302 6.58 13.97 12.19
C TYR A 302 7.58 13.48 11.14
N ILE A 303 7.11 13.26 9.94
CA ILE A 303 7.96 12.84 8.83
C ILE A 303 8.34 14.04 8.00
N GLU A 304 9.63 14.14 7.66
CA GLU A 304 10.15 15.17 6.79
C GLU A 304 10.61 14.56 5.46
N TYR A 305 9.97 15.00 4.40
CA TYR A 305 10.28 14.60 3.03
C TYR A 305 11.12 15.64 2.27
N HIS A 306 11.54 16.73 2.91
CA HIS A 306 12.42 17.69 2.26
C HIS A 306 13.73 17.00 1.84
N PRO A 307 14.24 17.22 0.59
CA PRO A 307 15.44 16.51 0.11
C PRO A 307 16.71 16.86 0.91
N LYS A 308 16.78 18.02 1.57
CA LYS A 308 17.87 18.45 2.45
C LYS A 308 17.31 19.12 3.71
N PRO A 309 16.72 18.37 4.65
CA PRO A 309 15.98 18.96 5.77
C PRO A 309 16.86 19.71 6.78
N LEU A 310 18.16 19.47 6.75
CA LEU A 310 19.13 20.10 7.64
C LEU A 310 19.86 21.29 7.01
N GLY A 311 19.45 21.66 5.80
CA GLY A 311 20.06 22.72 5.01
C GLY A 311 21.06 22.22 3.97
N LYS A 312 21.21 23.00 2.92
CA LYS A 312 22.02 22.65 1.73
C LYS A 312 23.51 22.48 2.02
N ASP A 313 24.01 23.15 3.06
CA ASP A 313 25.44 23.20 3.38
C ASP A 313 25.88 22.04 4.31
N MET A 314 24.94 21.16 4.67
CA MET A 314 25.27 19.98 5.45
C MET A 314 25.86 18.87 4.58
N ASP A 315 26.97 18.29 5.05
CA ASP A 315 27.73 17.24 4.37
C ASP A 315 27.01 15.87 4.45
N TRP A 316 25.83 15.78 3.87
CA TRP A 316 25.00 14.57 3.82
C TRP A 316 24.33 14.42 2.46
N ASN A 317 24.04 13.15 2.09
CA ASN A 317 23.40 12.80 0.81
C ASN A 317 22.03 13.46 0.59
N GLY A 318 21.28 13.74 1.66
CA GLY A 318 19.89 14.17 1.54
C GLY A 318 18.93 12.97 1.39
N SER A 319 17.69 13.25 0.98
CA SER A 319 16.65 12.25 0.81
C SER A 319 16.10 12.23 -0.61
N GLY A 320 16.03 11.05 -1.21
CA GLY A 320 15.48 10.80 -2.52
C GLY A 320 14.24 9.89 -2.50
N MET A 321 13.63 9.76 -3.67
CA MET A 321 12.66 8.72 -3.97
C MET A 321 13.05 8.09 -5.31
N HIS A 322 14.05 7.19 -5.28
CA HIS A 322 14.53 6.55 -6.50
C HIS A 322 13.40 5.80 -7.19
N ALA A 323 13.32 5.96 -8.51
CA ALA A 323 12.28 5.35 -9.31
C ALA A 323 12.85 4.21 -10.16
N ASN A 324 12.65 2.98 -9.73
CA ASN A 324 12.92 1.79 -10.52
C ASN A 324 11.78 1.57 -11.50
N PHE A 325 12.07 1.43 -12.79
CA PHE A 325 11.03 1.27 -13.80
C PHE A 325 11.40 0.28 -14.88
N SER A 326 10.39 -0.39 -15.42
CA SER A 326 10.52 -1.27 -16.58
C SER A 326 9.21 -1.32 -17.36
N ASN A 327 9.33 -1.61 -18.64
CA ASN A 327 8.23 -2.01 -19.51
C ASN A 327 8.55 -3.37 -20.16
N THR A 328 7.67 -3.91 -20.97
CA THR A 328 7.89 -5.20 -21.64
C THR A 328 9.18 -5.22 -22.46
N VAL A 329 9.54 -4.11 -23.11
CA VAL A 329 10.80 -4.02 -23.87
C VAL A 329 11.99 -4.24 -22.95
N LEU A 330 12.12 -3.46 -21.86
CA LEU A 330 13.22 -3.59 -20.89
C LEU A 330 13.28 -4.99 -20.27
N ARG A 331 12.12 -5.60 -19.99
CA ARG A 331 12.07 -6.94 -19.39
C ARG A 331 12.44 -8.07 -20.36
N THR A 332 12.38 -7.84 -21.68
CA THR A 332 12.49 -8.94 -22.67
C THR A 332 13.50 -8.75 -23.77
N CYS A 333 13.94 -7.52 -24.09
CA CYS A 333 14.74 -7.21 -25.29
C CYS A 333 16.10 -7.93 -25.35
N GLY A 334 16.77 -8.09 -24.22
CA GLY A 334 18.09 -8.72 -24.18
C GLY A 334 19.18 -7.95 -24.94
N SER A 335 19.08 -6.62 -25.04
CA SER A 335 19.95 -5.77 -25.85
C SER A 335 20.49 -4.59 -25.05
N LYS A 336 21.81 -4.50 -24.92
CA LYS A 336 22.50 -3.34 -24.35
C LYS A 336 22.15 -2.05 -25.10
N GLU A 337 22.15 -2.11 -26.41
CA GLU A 337 21.84 -0.94 -27.27
C GLU A 337 20.44 -0.39 -27.01
N THR A 338 19.46 -1.26 -26.76
CA THR A 338 18.09 -0.84 -26.40
C THR A 338 18.06 -0.06 -25.07
N TYR A 339 18.80 -0.53 -24.07
CA TYR A 339 18.92 0.19 -22.79
C TYR A 339 19.59 1.54 -22.95
N GLU A 340 20.68 1.61 -23.73
CA GLU A 340 21.39 2.86 -24.03
C GLU A 340 20.50 3.86 -24.78
N LYS A 341 19.73 3.42 -25.78
CA LYS A 341 18.75 4.28 -26.50
C LYS A 341 17.69 4.84 -25.55
N ILE A 342 17.16 4.00 -24.63
CA ILE A 342 16.21 4.46 -23.64
C ILE A 342 16.86 5.51 -22.73
N CYS A 343 18.05 5.27 -22.20
CA CYS A 343 18.76 6.23 -21.38
C CYS A 343 19.04 7.55 -22.12
N GLU A 344 19.47 7.48 -23.38
CA GLU A 344 19.73 8.69 -24.18
C GLU A 344 18.47 9.52 -24.48
N ALA A 345 17.28 8.90 -24.47
CA ALA A 345 16.01 9.64 -24.60
C ALA A 345 15.74 10.60 -23.43
N PHE A 346 16.36 10.39 -22.28
CA PHE A 346 16.25 11.30 -21.13
C PHE A 346 17.10 12.58 -21.28
N ARG A 347 18.21 12.50 -22.02
CA ARG A 347 19.19 13.60 -22.15
C ARG A 347 18.58 14.92 -22.65
N PRO A 348 17.79 14.95 -23.73
CA PRO A 348 17.25 16.22 -24.26
C PRO A 348 16.12 16.81 -23.38
N VAL A 349 15.60 16.06 -22.42
CA VAL A 349 14.44 16.43 -21.61
C VAL A 349 14.74 16.44 -20.09
N VAL A 350 16.03 16.62 -19.73
CA VAL A 350 16.47 16.66 -18.33
C VAL A 350 15.65 17.64 -17.51
N GLN A 351 15.48 18.87 -18.00
CA GLN A 351 14.75 19.91 -17.26
C GLN A 351 13.28 19.52 -17.04
N GLU A 352 12.60 18.93 -18.01
CA GLU A 352 11.22 18.48 -17.89
C GLU A 352 11.06 17.38 -16.81
N HIS A 353 12.10 16.58 -16.56
CA HIS A 353 12.13 15.64 -15.44
C HIS A 353 12.31 16.38 -14.12
N ILE A 354 13.30 17.29 -14.04
CA ILE A 354 13.57 18.06 -12.82
C ILE A 354 12.33 18.85 -12.38
N ASP A 355 11.59 19.44 -13.30
CA ASP A 355 10.37 20.22 -13.03
C ASP A 355 9.28 19.43 -12.29
N VAL A 356 9.31 18.08 -12.33
CA VAL A 356 8.32 17.21 -11.68
C VAL A 356 8.94 16.25 -10.66
N TYR A 357 10.26 16.31 -10.45
CA TYR A 357 10.98 15.38 -9.58
C TYR A 357 11.07 15.84 -8.11
N GLY A 358 10.26 16.79 -7.73
CA GLY A 358 10.20 17.34 -6.37
C GLY A 358 10.93 18.66 -6.22
N GLU A 359 10.51 19.41 -5.21
CA GLU A 359 11.02 20.75 -4.96
C GLU A 359 12.32 20.72 -4.14
N PHE A 360 13.11 21.80 -4.29
CA PHE A 360 14.41 21.95 -3.61
C PHE A 360 15.43 20.86 -3.95
N ASN A 361 15.24 20.18 -5.07
CA ASN A 361 16.11 19.08 -5.51
C ASN A 361 17.50 19.56 -5.96
N ASP A 362 17.65 20.85 -6.27
CA ASP A 362 18.92 21.54 -6.48
C ASP A 362 19.84 21.50 -5.24
N GLN A 363 19.25 21.41 -4.05
CA GLN A 363 20.01 21.27 -2.79
C GLN A 363 20.56 19.85 -2.59
N ARG A 364 19.98 18.84 -3.25
CA ARG A 364 20.41 17.44 -3.19
C ARG A 364 21.27 17.02 -4.37
N LEU A 365 20.90 17.41 -5.59
CA LEU A 365 21.60 17.05 -6.82
C LEU A 365 22.76 18.02 -7.10
N THR A 366 23.84 17.86 -6.34
CA THR A 366 24.98 18.78 -6.34
C THR A 366 26.17 18.29 -7.17
N GLY A 367 26.20 17.02 -7.57
CA GLY A 367 27.36 16.35 -8.14
C GLY A 367 28.24 15.65 -7.10
N ASP A 368 27.94 15.86 -5.82
CA ASP A 368 28.58 15.20 -4.69
C ASP A 368 27.66 14.14 -4.07
N HIS A 369 28.17 13.37 -3.12
CA HIS A 369 27.36 12.40 -2.34
C HIS A 369 26.53 11.43 -3.18
N GLU A 370 27.18 10.83 -4.20
CA GLU A 370 26.56 9.83 -5.08
C GLU A 370 25.33 10.37 -5.86
N THR A 371 25.34 11.67 -6.20
CA THR A 371 24.35 12.28 -7.08
C THR A 371 25.03 12.92 -8.29
N ALA A 372 24.40 12.90 -9.46
CA ALA A 372 24.78 13.80 -10.56
C ALA A 372 24.34 15.24 -10.22
N ALA A 373 25.06 16.23 -10.74
CA ALA A 373 24.59 17.61 -10.65
C ALA A 373 23.22 17.76 -11.35
N ILE A 374 22.38 18.67 -10.86
CA ILE A 374 21.01 18.83 -11.35
C ILE A 374 20.92 19.16 -12.84
N THR A 375 21.94 19.82 -13.37
CA THR A 375 22.07 20.19 -14.81
C THR A 375 22.63 19.07 -15.67
N ASP A 376 23.24 18.06 -15.06
CA ASP A 376 23.98 17.02 -15.74
C ASP A 376 23.12 15.77 -15.91
N PHE A 377 23.41 15.03 -16.98
CA PHE A 377 22.78 13.74 -17.22
C PHE A 377 23.83 12.69 -17.57
N SER A 378 23.81 11.62 -16.81
CA SER A 378 24.66 10.45 -17.05
C SER A 378 23.89 9.17 -16.78
N TYR A 379 24.40 8.06 -17.32
CA TYR A 379 23.92 6.73 -16.96
C TYR A 379 25.08 5.74 -16.95
N GLY A 380 24.97 4.71 -16.15
CA GLY A 380 26.03 3.70 -16.04
C GLY A 380 25.60 2.42 -15.34
N VAL A 381 26.33 1.33 -15.62
CA VAL A 381 26.13 0.04 -14.94
C VAL A 381 26.72 0.13 -13.55
N SER A 382 25.89 -0.17 -12.53
CA SER A 382 26.25 -0.12 -11.11
C SER A 382 26.79 1.24 -10.64
N ASP A 383 26.56 2.31 -11.42
CA ASP A 383 27.05 3.65 -11.11
C ASP A 383 26.05 4.40 -10.23
N ARG A 384 26.38 4.58 -8.95
CA ARG A 384 25.55 5.29 -7.98
C ARG A 384 25.62 6.82 -8.15
N GLY A 385 26.64 7.35 -8.82
CA GLY A 385 26.78 8.76 -9.16
C GLY A 385 26.02 9.17 -10.43
N ALA A 386 25.48 8.22 -11.19
CA ALA A 386 24.77 8.52 -12.41
C ALA A 386 23.31 8.95 -12.15
N SER A 387 22.75 9.74 -13.07
CA SER A 387 21.33 10.09 -13.08
C SER A 387 20.44 8.86 -13.24
N ILE A 388 20.80 7.97 -14.17
CA ILE A 388 20.14 6.66 -14.35
C ILE A 388 21.17 5.55 -14.13
N ARG A 389 20.88 4.71 -13.17
CA ARG A 389 21.65 3.50 -12.89
C ARG A 389 21.06 2.31 -13.62
N ILE A 390 21.92 1.53 -14.29
CA ILE A 390 21.58 0.22 -14.83
C ILE A 390 21.99 -0.81 -13.78
N PRO A 391 21.06 -1.52 -13.11
CA PRO A 391 21.44 -2.51 -12.10
C PRO A 391 22.28 -3.64 -12.68
N ILE A 392 23.29 -4.10 -11.92
CA ILE A 392 24.17 -5.19 -12.40
C ILE A 392 23.35 -6.46 -12.72
N ILE A 393 22.33 -6.75 -11.95
CA ILE A 393 21.45 -7.90 -12.16
C ILE A 393 20.72 -7.84 -13.52
N THR A 394 20.42 -6.65 -14.03
CA THR A 394 19.86 -6.46 -15.38
C THR A 394 20.86 -6.91 -16.45
N VAL A 395 22.14 -6.58 -16.28
CA VAL A 395 23.21 -6.99 -17.19
C VAL A 395 23.45 -8.49 -17.10
N GLU A 396 23.58 -9.03 -15.89
CA GLU A 396 23.79 -10.46 -15.64
C GLU A 396 22.65 -11.33 -16.18
N LYS A 397 21.43 -10.81 -16.19
CA LYS A 397 20.26 -11.46 -16.82
C LYS A 397 20.23 -11.25 -18.35
N GLY A 398 21.32 -10.83 -18.95
CA GLY A 398 21.42 -10.62 -20.40
C GLY A 398 20.61 -9.43 -20.89
N TRP A 399 20.68 -8.29 -20.19
CA TRP A 399 19.96 -7.06 -20.50
C TRP A 399 18.43 -7.24 -20.47
N LYS A 400 17.95 -7.87 -19.41
CA LYS A 400 16.52 -8.09 -19.11
C LYS A 400 16.23 -7.72 -17.66
N GLY A 401 15.59 -6.59 -17.44
CA GLY A 401 15.33 -6.11 -16.08
C GLY A 401 14.70 -4.73 -16.06
N TRP A 402 15.34 -3.80 -15.36
CA TRP A 402 14.83 -2.45 -15.13
C TRP A 402 15.96 -1.42 -15.16
N LEU A 403 15.56 -0.16 -15.13
CA LEU A 403 16.40 1.03 -14.92
C LEU A 403 16.00 1.70 -13.61
N GLU A 404 16.95 2.37 -12.96
CA GLU A 404 16.72 3.15 -11.74
C GLU A 404 17.03 4.63 -12.04
N ASP A 405 16.00 5.49 -11.99
CA ASP A 405 16.21 6.95 -11.99
C ASP A 405 16.43 7.41 -10.55
N ARG A 406 17.64 7.92 -10.29
CA ARG A 406 18.10 8.31 -8.95
C ARG A 406 17.86 9.79 -8.63
N ARG A 407 17.35 10.54 -9.61
CA ARG A 407 17.16 11.99 -9.50
C ARG A 407 15.94 12.44 -8.69
N PRO A 408 14.82 11.73 -8.62
CA PRO A 408 13.66 12.23 -7.88
C PRO A 408 13.96 12.46 -6.40
N ALA A 409 13.49 13.61 -5.87
CA ALA A 409 13.55 13.96 -4.46
C ALA A 409 12.48 13.21 -3.65
N SER A 410 12.70 13.05 -2.35
CA SER A 410 11.78 12.37 -1.45
C SER A 410 10.39 13.00 -1.36
N ASN A 411 10.27 14.33 -1.57
CA ASN A 411 9.00 15.04 -1.62
C ASN A 411 8.29 14.98 -2.99
N GLY A 412 8.87 14.29 -3.97
CA GLY A 412 8.29 14.18 -5.30
C GLY A 412 6.91 13.47 -5.29
N ASP A 413 6.07 13.82 -6.26
CA ASP A 413 4.81 13.14 -6.50
C ASP A 413 5.05 11.90 -7.38
N PRO A 414 4.86 10.66 -6.87
CA PRO A 414 5.12 9.44 -7.61
C PRO A 414 4.32 9.34 -8.92
N TYR A 415 3.14 9.95 -8.99
CA TYR A 415 2.36 9.98 -10.23
C TYR A 415 3.04 10.83 -11.32
N LYS A 416 3.47 12.05 -10.97
CA LYS A 416 4.13 12.95 -11.91
C LYS A 416 5.47 12.38 -12.35
N ILE A 417 6.23 11.80 -11.43
CA ILE A 417 7.51 11.11 -11.71
C ILE A 417 7.27 9.96 -12.70
N ALA A 418 6.34 9.06 -12.40
CA ALA A 418 6.04 7.94 -13.28
C ALA A 418 5.53 8.39 -14.65
N GLY A 419 4.61 9.35 -14.70
CA GLY A 419 4.07 9.90 -15.93
C GLY A 419 5.16 10.49 -16.82
N ARG A 420 6.11 11.24 -16.25
CA ARG A 420 7.23 11.82 -17.00
C ARG A 420 8.18 10.74 -17.54
N ILE A 421 8.53 9.76 -16.71
CA ILE A 421 9.37 8.63 -17.13
C ILE A 421 8.72 7.86 -18.29
N ILE A 422 7.44 7.52 -18.17
CA ILE A 422 6.69 6.82 -19.21
C ILE A 422 6.72 7.59 -20.53
N LYS A 423 6.45 8.91 -20.50
CA LYS A 423 6.47 9.77 -21.69
C LYS A 423 7.85 9.75 -22.37
N THR A 424 8.93 9.79 -21.59
CA THR A 424 10.29 9.74 -22.12
C THR A 424 10.63 8.37 -22.71
N VAL A 425 10.30 7.27 -22.00
CA VAL A 425 10.57 5.91 -22.50
C VAL A 425 9.79 5.62 -23.78
N LYS A 426 8.52 6.06 -23.85
CA LYS A 426 7.69 5.94 -25.07
C LYS A 426 8.21 6.76 -26.26
N SER A 427 8.94 7.85 -26.01
CA SER A 427 9.55 8.67 -27.06
C SER A 427 10.86 8.09 -27.60
N ALA A 428 11.46 7.11 -26.93
CA ALA A 428 12.67 6.47 -27.41
C ALA A 428 12.39 5.68 -28.70
N ASP A 429 13.20 5.92 -29.75
CA ASP A 429 13.10 5.20 -31.03
C ASP A 429 13.65 3.78 -30.87
N ILE A 430 12.83 2.92 -30.32
CA ILE A 430 13.12 1.50 -30.12
C ILE A 430 12.38 0.72 -31.20
N LYS A 431 13.13 0.25 -32.20
CA LYS A 431 12.61 -0.62 -33.25
C LYS A 431 12.70 -2.08 -32.85
#